data_66aacad541b15b20143c725c47488c42
#
_entry.id   66aacad541b15b20143c725c47488c42
#
_cell.length_a   1.000
_cell.length_b   1.000
_cell.length_c   1.000
_cell.angle_alpha   90.00
_cell.angle_beta   90.00
_cell.angle_gamma   90.00
#
_symmetry.space_group_name_H-M   'P 1'
#
loop_
_entity.id
_entity.type
_entity.pdbx_description
1 polymer ?
#
loop_
_entity_poly.entity_id
_entity_poly.type
_entity_poly.pdbx_seq_one_letter_code
_entity_poly.pdbx_strand_id
1 'polypeptide(L)'
;RMDTDGKYTEVMIRWLDCIRDGKNPLIFGDGSTTMDFVYVRDIAKANVAALQADVTDESFNIGNCEETSLKQLLEVLLKVNDSTLTPEHREENSINPVSRRLADISKAKKLLDFTPTVTLEQGMKELTKWYFEKIKITAN
;
A
#
# COMPACT_ATOMS: atom_id res chain seq x y z
N ARG A 1 3.34 8.43 -7.70
CA ARG A 1 4.62 7.77 -8.06
C ARG A 1 5.29 7.31 -6.79
N MET A 2 5.73 6.06 -6.78
CA MET A 2 6.58 5.53 -5.70
C MET A 2 8.05 5.74 -6.06
N ASP A 3 8.89 5.96 -5.04
CA ASP A 3 10.34 5.99 -5.21
C ASP A 3 10.86 4.57 -5.42
N THR A 4 11.61 4.35 -6.49
CA THR A 4 12.16 3.03 -6.83
C THR A 4 13.65 2.89 -6.50
N ASP A 5 14.35 4.00 -6.23
CA ASP A 5 15.81 4.02 -6.12
C ASP A 5 16.32 4.73 -4.85
N GLY A 6 15.42 5.14 -3.97
CA GLY A 6 15.75 5.97 -2.83
C GLY A 6 16.00 5.22 -1.53
N LYS A 7 16.60 5.91 -0.57
CA LYS A 7 16.78 5.43 0.81
C LYS A 7 15.43 5.11 1.50
N TYR A 8 14.36 5.75 1.04
CA TYR A 8 13.00 5.64 1.58
C TYR A 8 12.07 4.82 0.69
N THR A 9 12.64 3.92 -0.14
CA THR A 9 11.85 3.03 -0.99
C THR A 9 10.89 2.20 -0.15
N GLU A 10 9.61 2.25 -0.52
CA GLU A 10 8.53 1.55 0.15
C GLU A 10 8.71 0.02 0.11
N VAL A 11 8.24 -0.67 1.14
CA VAL A 11 8.40 -2.12 1.30
C VAL A 11 7.87 -2.91 0.09
N MET A 12 6.76 -2.49 -0.50
CA MET A 12 6.17 -3.15 -1.68
C MET A 12 7.10 -3.10 -2.90
N ILE A 13 7.80 -1.99 -3.10
CA ILE A 13 8.77 -1.84 -4.19
C ILE A 13 9.97 -2.76 -3.97
N ARG A 14 10.50 -2.83 -2.74
CA ARG A 14 11.58 -3.75 -2.38
C ARG A 14 11.20 -5.21 -2.60
N TRP A 15 9.96 -5.58 -2.30
CA TRP A 15 9.46 -6.93 -2.57
C TRP A 15 9.28 -7.20 -4.07
N LEU A 16 8.87 -6.21 -4.86
CA LEU A 16 8.82 -6.31 -6.32
C LEU A 16 10.23 -6.46 -6.91
N ASP A 17 11.24 -5.77 -6.36
CA ASP A 17 12.65 -5.99 -6.73
C ASP A 17 13.08 -7.43 -6.44
N CYS A 18 12.71 -7.98 -5.27
CA CYS A 18 12.99 -9.37 -4.93
C CYS A 18 12.31 -10.34 -5.91
N ILE A 19 11.04 -10.12 -6.24
CA ILE A 19 10.28 -10.95 -7.19
C ILE A 19 10.93 -10.91 -8.57
N ARG A 20 11.31 -9.72 -9.07
CA ARG A 20 12.03 -9.56 -10.34
C ARG A 20 13.34 -10.35 -10.38
N ASP A 21 14.09 -10.31 -9.28
CA ASP A 21 15.42 -10.89 -9.18
C ASP A 21 15.40 -12.36 -8.74
N GLY A 22 14.24 -12.96 -8.53
CA GLY A 22 14.09 -14.35 -8.04
C GLY A 22 14.63 -14.57 -6.62
N LYS A 23 14.63 -13.51 -5.78
CA LYS A 23 15.12 -13.53 -4.39
C LYS A 23 13.96 -13.56 -3.42
N ASN A 24 14.14 -14.19 -2.27
CA ASN A 24 13.12 -14.21 -1.23
C ASN A 24 12.89 -12.80 -0.65
N PRO A 25 11.62 -12.35 -0.55
CA PRO A 25 11.27 -11.10 0.11
C PRO A 25 11.57 -11.14 1.60
N LEU A 26 11.98 -9.99 2.16
CA LEU A 26 12.33 -9.87 3.56
C LEU A 26 11.20 -9.21 4.36
N ILE A 27 10.82 -9.83 5.48
CA ILE A 27 9.93 -9.28 6.50
C ILE A 27 10.73 -9.07 7.79
N PHE A 28 10.66 -7.87 8.37
CA PHE A 28 11.20 -7.60 9.70
C PHE A 28 10.14 -7.95 10.76
N GLY A 29 10.55 -8.69 11.80
CA GLY A 29 9.63 -9.23 12.79
C GLY A 29 8.82 -10.42 12.27
N ASP A 30 7.66 -10.62 12.86
CA ASP A 30 6.72 -11.70 12.51
C ASP A 30 5.74 -11.34 11.38
N GLY A 31 5.76 -10.08 10.91
CA GLY A 31 4.86 -9.57 9.89
C GLY A 31 3.43 -9.29 10.39
N SER A 32 3.20 -9.29 11.70
CA SER A 32 1.87 -9.04 12.30
C SER A 32 1.46 -7.56 12.32
N THR A 33 2.42 -6.64 12.17
CA THR A 33 2.13 -5.21 12.10
C THR A 33 1.12 -4.92 11.00
N THR A 34 0.04 -4.18 11.35
CA THR A 34 -1.06 -3.88 10.43
C THR A 34 -1.08 -2.42 9.99
N MET A 35 -1.55 -2.21 8.77
CA MET A 35 -1.79 -0.89 8.19
C MET A 35 -3.10 -0.89 7.39
N ASP A 36 -3.65 0.30 7.23
CA ASP A 36 -4.76 0.57 6.30
C ASP A 36 -4.17 1.03 4.96
N PHE A 37 -4.27 0.19 3.94
CA PHE A 37 -3.77 0.48 2.59
C PHE A 37 -4.89 1.01 1.72
N VAL A 38 -4.79 2.27 1.33
CA VAL A 38 -5.74 2.94 0.44
C VAL A 38 -5.12 3.21 -0.94
N TYR A 39 -5.92 3.02 -1.98
CA TYR A 39 -5.45 3.24 -3.35
C TYR A 39 -5.39 4.73 -3.70
N VAL A 40 -4.32 5.14 -4.39
CA VAL A 40 -4.05 6.56 -4.71
C VAL A 40 -5.17 7.25 -5.47
N ARG A 41 -5.91 6.55 -6.34
CA ARG A 41 -7.05 7.13 -7.04
C ARG A 41 -8.25 7.38 -6.12
N ASP A 42 -8.45 6.58 -5.09
CA ASP A 42 -9.48 6.84 -4.09
C ASP A 42 -9.11 8.05 -3.23
N ILE A 43 -7.82 8.25 -2.89
CA ILE A 43 -7.34 9.51 -2.29
C ILE A 43 -7.63 10.71 -3.21
N ALA A 44 -7.36 10.58 -4.51
CA ALA A 44 -7.64 11.66 -5.46
C ALA A 44 -9.15 11.98 -5.54
N LYS A 45 -10.02 10.97 -5.54
CA LYS A 45 -11.47 11.16 -5.48
C LYS A 45 -11.91 11.86 -4.19
N ALA A 46 -11.34 11.48 -3.04
CA ALA A 46 -11.62 12.13 -1.77
C ALA A 46 -11.25 13.62 -1.78
N ASN A 47 -10.11 13.99 -2.38
CA ASN A 47 -9.71 15.38 -2.54
C ASN A 47 -10.69 16.16 -3.43
N VAL A 48 -11.16 15.58 -4.54
CA VAL A 48 -12.17 16.20 -5.41
C VAL A 48 -13.50 16.34 -4.67
N ALA A 49 -13.94 15.31 -3.92
CA ALA A 49 -15.16 15.38 -3.13
C ALA A 49 -15.07 16.48 -2.06
N ALA A 50 -13.94 16.60 -1.36
CA ALA A 50 -13.74 17.66 -0.37
C ALA A 50 -13.77 19.08 -0.99
N LEU A 51 -13.25 19.24 -2.20
CA LEU A 51 -13.32 20.52 -2.92
C LEU A 51 -14.74 20.90 -3.32
N GLN A 52 -15.59 19.91 -3.60
CA GLN A 52 -16.98 20.11 -4.05
C GLN A 52 -18.01 20.13 -2.92
N ALA A 53 -17.64 19.65 -1.73
CA ALA A 53 -18.53 19.59 -0.59
C ALA A 53 -18.76 20.98 0.01
N ASP A 54 -19.96 21.20 0.54
CA ASP A 54 -20.32 22.42 1.29
C ASP A 54 -19.84 22.31 2.76
N VAL A 55 -18.52 22.22 2.93
CA VAL A 55 -17.84 22.13 4.23
C VAL A 55 -16.61 23.03 4.24
N THR A 56 -16.36 23.70 5.39
CA THR A 56 -15.19 24.57 5.60
C THR A 56 -14.48 24.19 6.90
N ASP A 57 -13.16 24.37 6.91
CA ASP A 57 -12.29 24.17 8.09
C ASP A 57 -12.39 22.76 8.71
N GLU A 58 -12.58 21.72 7.86
CA GLU A 58 -12.73 20.35 8.28
C GLU A 58 -11.53 19.48 7.89
N SER A 59 -11.15 18.55 8.78
CA SER A 59 -10.14 17.53 8.52
C SER A 59 -10.79 16.17 8.37
N PHE A 60 -10.31 15.36 7.42
CA PHE A 60 -10.84 14.04 7.12
C PHE A 60 -9.74 12.98 7.14
N ASN A 61 -9.99 11.86 7.81
CA ASN A 61 -9.24 10.65 7.58
C ASN A 61 -9.75 9.98 6.31
N ILE A 62 -8.81 9.58 5.45
CA ILE A 62 -9.10 8.84 4.23
C ILE A 62 -8.32 7.54 4.27
N GLY A 63 -9.01 6.43 4.15
CA GLY A 63 -8.45 5.07 4.24
C GLY A 63 -9.36 4.07 3.56
N ASN A 64 -8.98 2.80 3.60
CA ASN A 64 -9.79 1.68 3.12
C ASN A 64 -10.69 1.10 4.24
N CYS A 65 -10.44 1.50 5.51
CA CYS A 65 -11.10 0.99 6.71
C CYS A 65 -10.94 -0.53 6.88
N GLU A 66 -9.81 -1.06 6.40
CA GLU A 66 -9.46 -2.48 6.49
C GLU A 66 -8.02 -2.65 6.97
N GLU A 67 -7.84 -3.47 7.99
CA GLU A 67 -6.51 -3.80 8.50
C GLU A 67 -5.88 -4.91 7.67
N THR A 68 -4.69 -4.64 7.16
CA THR A 68 -3.88 -5.63 6.46
C THR A 68 -2.52 -5.75 7.14
N SER A 69 -2.12 -6.96 7.53
CA SER A 69 -0.79 -7.22 8.06
C SER A 69 0.27 -7.21 6.95
N LEU A 70 1.53 -6.97 7.29
CA LEU A 70 2.64 -7.06 6.34
C LEU A 70 2.73 -8.45 5.70
N LYS A 71 2.42 -9.51 6.47
CA LYS A 71 2.35 -10.88 5.95
C LYS A 71 1.26 -11.02 4.88
N GLN A 72 0.03 -10.58 5.17
CA GLN A 72 -1.08 -10.61 4.19
C GLN A 72 -0.77 -9.75 2.95
N LEU A 73 -0.17 -8.58 3.14
CA LEU A 73 0.24 -7.71 2.04
C LEU A 73 1.20 -8.41 1.08
N LEU A 74 2.22 -9.09 1.64
CA LEU A 74 3.18 -9.87 0.83
C LEU A 74 2.51 -11.07 0.16
N GLU A 75 1.65 -11.81 0.85
CA GLU A 75 0.89 -12.93 0.28
C GLU A 75 0.09 -12.49 -0.96
N VAL A 76 -0.62 -11.35 -0.87
CA VAL A 76 -1.35 -10.78 -2.01
C VAL A 76 -0.40 -10.39 -3.14
N LEU A 77 0.75 -9.78 -2.82
CA LEU A 77 1.73 -9.37 -3.84
C LEU A 77 2.35 -10.57 -4.56
N LEU A 78 2.72 -11.63 -3.83
CA LEU A 78 3.23 -12.89 -4.41
C LEU A 78 2.18 -13.54 -5.31
N LYS A 79 0.92 -13.64 -4.83
CA LYS A 79 -0.20 -14.19 -5.60
C LYS A 79 -0.41 -13.44 -6.92
N VAL A 80 -0.41 -12.10 -6.89
CA VAL A 80 -0.63 -11.25 -8.07
C VAL A 80 0.48 -11.42 -9.12
N ASN A 81 1.68 -11.81 -8.68
CA ASN A 81 2.85 -12.03 -9.54
C ASN A 81 3.08 -13.51 -9.88
N ASP A 82 2.16 -14.40 -9.54
CA ASP A 82 2.31 -15.87 -9.72
C ASP A 82 3.66 -16.39 -9.14
N SER A 83 4.13 -15.76 -8.06
CA SER A 83 5.43 -16.03 -7.46
C SER A 83 5.33 -17.11 -6.39
N THR A 84 6.26 -18.09 -6.44
CA THR A 84 6.40 -19.15 -5.46
C THR A 84 7.46 -18.88 -4.40
N LEU A 85 8.01 -17.66 -4.38
CA LEU A 85 9.00 -17.24 -3.40
C LEU A 85 8.43 -17.28 -1.98
N THR A 86 9.29 -17.57 -1.02
CA THR A 86 8.93 -17.62 0.41
C THR A 86 9.59 -16.48 1.16
N PRO A 87 8.88 -15.82 2.09
CA PRO A 87 9.47 -14.74 2.87
C PRO A 87 10.58 -15.23 3.80
N GLU A 88 11.63 -14.44 3.93
CA GLU A 88 12.62 -14.56 4.99
C GLU A 88 12.27 -13.60 6.12
N HIS A 89 12.39 -14.06 7.36
CA HIS A 89 12.16 -13.24 8.55
C HIS A 89 13.50 -12.81 9.16
N ARG A 90 13.59 -11.53 9.56
CA ARG A 90 14.74 -10.99 10.33
C ARG A 90 14.25 -10.30 11.58
N GLU A 91 15.14 -10.19 12.57
CA GLU A 91 14.84 -9.46 13.80
C GLU A 91 14.35 -8.04 13.49
N GLU A 92 13.34 -7.60 14.22
CA GLU A 92 12.77 -6.27 14.07
C GLU A 92 13.74 -5.24 14.67
N ASN A 93 14.34 -4.42 13.81
CA ASN A 93 14.95 -3.16 14.25
C ASN A 93 13.82 -2.14 14.44
N SER A 94 13.18 -2.14 15.61
CA SER A 94 11.97 -1.36 15.86
C SER A 94 12.29 0.14 15.92
N ILE A 95 12.26 0.77 14.74
CA ILE A 95 12.25 2.24 14.60
C ILE A 95 10.81 2.79 14.74
N ASN A 96 9.81 1.93 14.64
CA ASN A 96 8.41 2.37 14.61
C ASN A 96 7.57 1.60 15.65
N PRO A 97 7.22 2.25 16.79
CA PRO A 97 6.49 1.59 17.87
C PRO A 97 5.00 1.36 17.57
N VAL A 98 4.49 1.83 16.41
CA VAL A 98 3.06 1.71 16.07
C VAL A 98 2.83 0.40 15.36
N SER A 99 2.28 -0.58 16.07
CA SER A 99 1.96 -1.92 15.56
C SER A 99 0.66 -1.99 14.76
N ARG A 100 -0.23 -0.98 14.89
CA ARG A 100 -1.56 -0.98 14.27
C ARG A 100 -1.93 0.40 13.75
N ARG A 101 -2.37 0.48 12.48
CA ARG A 101 -2.88 1.70 11.87
C ARG A 101 -4.15 1.39 11.10
N LEU A 102 -5.26 1.98 11.53
CA LEU A 102 -6.58 1.86 10.90
C LEU A 102 -7.25 3.23 10.90
N ALA A 103 -7.69 3.69 9.76
CA ALA A 103 -8.40 4.97 9.63
C ALA A 103 -9.88 4.79 9.97
N ASP A 104 -10.41 5.68 10.82
CA ASP A 104 -11.86 5.89 10.91
C ASP A 104 -12.28 6.92 9.85
N ILE A 105 -12.97 6.44 8.81
CA ILE A 105 -13.45 7.25 7.68
C ILE A 105 -14.92 7.67 7.81
N SER A 106 -15.54 7.49 8.97
CA SER A 106 -16.98 7.76 9.20
C SER A 106 -17.35 9.19 8.84
N LYS A 107 -16.48 10.16 9.18
CA LYS A 107 -16.69 11.58 8.84
C LYS A 107 -16.61 11.83 7.33
N ALA A 108 -15.65 11.21 6.64
CA ALA A 108 -15.50 11.31 5.18
C ALA A 108 -16.70 10.69 4.47
N LYS A 109 -17.18 9.53 4.94
CA LYS A 109 -18.42 8.92 4.43
C LYS A 109 -19.62 9.86 4.57
N LYS A 110 -19.79 10.48 5.74
CA LYS A 110 -20.95 11.32 6.04
C LYS A 110 -20.95 12.65 5.28
N LEU A 111 -19.81 13.32 5.19
CA LEU A 111 -19.72 14.70 4.70
C LEU A 111 -19.21 14.82 3.26
N LEU A 112 -18.50 13.81 2.75
CA LEU A 112 -17.95 13.79 1.41
C LEU A 112 -18.55 12.69 0.53
N ASP A 113 -19.46 11.86 1.06
CA ASP A 113 -19.94 10.64 0.40
C ASP A 113 -18.79 9.73 -0.07
N PHE A 114 -17.67 9.79 0.66
CA PHE A 114 -16.47 9.02 0.30
C PHE A 114 -16.62 7.55 0.68
N THR A 115 -16.39 6.67 -0.30
CA THR A 115 -16.24 5.23 -0.09
C THR A 115 -15.06 4.72 -0.92
N PRO A 116 -14.10 3.98 -0.33
CA PRO A 116 -13.03 3.37 -1.10
C PRO A 116 -13.62 2.34 -2.07
N THR A 117 -13.07 2.29 -3.30
CA THR A 117 -13.62 1.47 -4.38
C THR A 117 -12.65 0.41 -4.89
N VAL A 118 -11.37 0.50 -4.53
CA VAL A 118 -10.32 -0.37 -5.05
C VAL A 118 -9.85 -1.32 -3.94
N THR A 119 -9.99 -2.62 -4.17
CA THR A 119 -9.49 -3.65 -3.24
C THR A 119 -7.97 -3.70 -3.21
N LEU A 120 -7.40 -4.27 -2.13
CA LEU A 120 -5.96 -4.47 -2.02
C LEU A 120 -5.39 -5.24 -3.22
N GLU A 121 -6.03 -6.32 -3.63
CA GLU A 121 -5.58 -7.14 -4.78
C GLU A 121 -5.60 -6.34 -6.09
N GLN A 122 -6.64 -5.54 -6.32
CA GLN A 122 -6.71 -4.67 -7.50
C GLN A 122 -5.59 -3.62 -7.48
N GLY A 123 -5.36 -2.97 -6.33
CA GLY A 123 -4.29 -2.00 -6.16
C GLY A 123 -2.90 -2.61 -6.38
N MET A 124 -2.68 -3.84 -5.90
CA MET A 124 -1.41 -4.56 -6.11
C MET A 124 -1.19 -4.93 -7.59
N LYS A 125 -2.23 -5.34 -8.32
CA LYS A 125 -2.15 -5.58 -9.78
C LYS A 125 -1.72 -4.32 -10.55
N GLU A 126 -2.32 -3.18 -10.23
CA GLU A 126 -1.96 -1.90 -10.85
C GLU A 126 -0.53 -1.47 -10.49
N LEU A 127 -0.12 -1.65 -9.23
CA LEU A 127 1.25 -1.37 -8.78
C LEU A 127 2.27 -2.24 -9.51
N THR A 128 2.03 -3.54 -9.58
CA THR A 128 2.89 -4.50 -10.29
C THR A 128 3.04 -4.14 -11.76
N LYS A 129 1.93 -3.86 -12.44
CA LYS A 129 1.93 -3.43 -13.84
C LYS A 129 2.77 -2.17 -14.04
N TRP A 130 2.52 -1.14 -13.25
CA TRP A 130 3.28 0.12 -13.31
C TRP A 130 4.78 -0.08 -13.05
N TYR A 131 5.13 -0.92 -12.06
CA TYR A 131 6.51 -1.20 -11.70
C TYR A 131 7.28 -1.84 -12.86
N PHE A 132 6.75 -2.89 -13.47
CA PHE A 132 7.40 -3.57 -14.58
C PHE A 132 7.43 -2.77 -15.88
N GLU A 133 6.42 -1.93 -16.14
CA GLU A 133 6.43 -0.98 -17.26
C GLU A 133 7.55 0.07 -17.07
N LYS A 134 7.71 0.63 -15.87
CA LYS A 134 8.75 1.61 -15.57
C LYS A 134 10.15 1.05 -15.78
N ILE A 135 10.42 -0.16 -15.31
CA ILE A 135 11.75 -0.80 -15.46
C ILE A 135 12.09 -1.02 -16.93
N LYS A 136 11.12 -1.44 -17.77
CA LYS A 136 11.34 -1.60 -19.22
C LYS A 136 11.75 -0.29 -19.90
N ILE A 137 11.21 0.83 -19.45
CA ILE A 137 11.55 2.17 -20.00
C ILE A 137 12.95 2.60 -19.58
N THR A 138 13.41 2.21 -18.38
CA THR A 138 14.73 2.62 -17.86
C THR A 138 15.87 1.72 -18.38
N ALA A 139 15.55 0.54 -18.92
CA ALA A 139 16.52 -0.42 -19.46
C ALA A 139 16.83 -0.23 -20.95
N ASN A 140 16.14 0.71 -21.63
CA ASN A 140 16.38 1.15 -23.00
C ASN A 140 17.01 2.55 -23.04
#